data_ad6e442a4118c0c042299e3f92f2720c
#
_entry.id   ad6e442a4118c0c042299e3f92f2720c
#
_cell.length_a   1.000
_cell.length_b   1.000
_cell.length_c   1.000
_cell.angle_alpha   90.00
_cell.angle_beta   90.00
_cell.angle_gamma   90.00
#
_symmetry.space_group_name_H-M   'P 1'
#
loop_
_entity.id
_entity.type
_entity.pdbx_description
1 polymer ?
#
loop_
_entity_poly.entity_id
_entity_poly.type
_entity_poly.pdbx_seq_one_letter_code
_entity_poly.pdbx_strand_id
1 'polypeptide(L)'
;MVMHMHNSDWKKILAEVRADIPSMAEEFIQKFRDSGSYGTSRIDEYELRETATAVLGILMDSLSGEATEEKVRQHADNLGRRRAQQEVAIGTLVDAIQLDFLVIWERIRRTAHANQEVLIAHVDELHNVVAKYNFFVRDGFRRENARLARDLRLANGRYIDKLFSSATISPLGAEEIALTLGCAAQETFDVAVFHASSSLEARDALDTATAQGHVFGHAHHGLFVAFWPNKLHPAPKLPDLPSVIFPKVKGLVGVREAVLATPSLFEAAILAPHPTPIGELAWAIAGQALADFPGTRLKKLSTAITKLRAEQPLIVETVETYLRTGSVKATAEASFCHRNTVINRLHQFAEATDYVVTLPYDAAAIILALNTNIELREL
;
A
#
# COMPACT_ATOMS: atom_id res chain seq x y z
N MET A 1 -35.37 46.57 22.09
CA MET A 1 -34.43 47.70 22.34
C MET A 1 -33.06 47.19 22.81
N VAL A 2 -32.98 46.27 23.76
CA VAL A 2 -31.71 45.68 24.25
C VAL A 2 -30.93 44.91 23.15
N MET A 3 -31.60 44.13 22.34
CA MET A 3 -30.98 43.34 21.26
C MET A 3 -30.40 44.21 20.11
N HIS A 4 -30.97 45.38 19.86
CA HIS A 4 -30.42 46.35 18.89
C HIS A 4 -29.17 47.08 19.40
N MET A 5 -29.09 47.34 20.70
CA MET A 5 -27.90 47.95 21.33
C MET A 5 -26.71 46.99 21.29
N HIS A 6 -26.89 45.70 21.63
CA HIS A 6 -25.83 44.71 21.59
C HIS A 6 -25.22 44.52 20.19
N ASN A 7 -26.03 44.57 19.14
CA ASN A 7 -25.56 44.46 17.76
C ASN A 7 -24.73 45.69 17.29
N SER A 8 -25.07 46.91 17.81
CA SER A 8 -24.27 48.12 17.53
C SER A 8 -22.90 48.08 18.22
N ASP A 9 -22.87 47.62 19.48
CA ASP A 9 -21.61 47.52 20.23
C ASP A 9 -20.73 46.41 19.70
N TRP A 10 -21.32 45.28 19.30
CA TRP A 10 -20.59 44.18 18.63
C TRP A 10 -19.88 44.66 17.37
N LYS A 11 -20.56 45.38 16.48
CA LYS A 11 -19.97 45.93 15.27
C LYS A 11 -18.80 46.88 15.53
N LYS A 12 -18.88 47.71 16.59
CA LYS A 12 -17.76 48.58 16.97
C LYS A 12 -16.55 47.78 17.45
N ILE A 13 -16.79 46.78 18.32
CA ILE A 13 -15.73 45.86 18.78
C ILE A 13 -15.06 45.18 17.59
N LEU A 14 -15.83 44.64 16.65
CA LEU A 14 -15.26 43.98 15.46
C LEU A 14 -14.44 44.95 14.60
N ALA A 15 -14.88 46.20 14.44
CA ALA A 15 -14.14 47.21 13.69
C ALA A 15 -12.79 47.56 14.35
N GLU A 16 -12.75 47.69 15.67
CA GLU A 16 -11.52 47.92 16.41
C GLU A 16 -10.58 46.72 16.34
N VAL A 17 -11.08 45.48 16.53
CA VAL A 17 -10.29 44.23 16.41
C VAL A 17 -9.74 44.10 15.01
N ARG A 18 -10.53 44.41 13.97
CA ARG A 18 -10.11 44.39 12.60
C ARG A 18 -8.92 45.32 12.29
N ALA A 19 -8.93 46.53 12.88
CA ALA A 19 -7.84 47.48 12.73
C ALA A 19 -6.51 46.99 13.32
N ASP A 20 -6.58 46.02 14.23
CA ASP A 20 -5.42 45.47 14.95
C ASP A 20 -4.90 44.12 14.41
N ILE A 21 -5.42 43.70 13.25
CA ILE A 21 -4.98 42.44 12.57
C ILE A 21 -3.45 42.31 12.46
N PRO A 22 -2.66 43.32 12.10
CA PRO A 22 -1.22 43.16 12.06
C PRO A 22 -0.59 42.72 13.39
N SER A 23 -1.03 43.29 14.50
CA SER A 23 -0.58 42.88 15.85
C SER A 23 -1.06 41.48 16.24
N MET A 24 -2.26 41.13 15.82
CA MET A 24 -2.82 39.77 16.02
C MET A 24 -2.05 38.73 15.24
N ALA A 25 -1.59 39.04 14.01
CA ALA A 25 -0.76 38.13 13.22
C ALA A 25 0.61 37.86 13.88
N GLU A 26 1.24 38.89 14.49
CA GLU A 26 2.47 38.68 15.25
C GLU A 26 2.22 37.83 16.51
N GLU A 27 1.11 38.07 17.22
CA GLU A 27 0.72 37.25 18.37
C GLU A 27 0.47 35.79 17.96
N PHE A 28 -0.17 35.57 16.84
CA PHE A 28 -0.38 34.23 16.26
C PHE A 28 0.97 33.53 15.97
N ILE A 29 1.91 34.22 15.29
CA ILE A 29 3.22 33.66 14.95
C ILE A 29 3.97 33.26 16.22
N GLN A 30 3.94 34.11 17.26
CA GLN A 30 4.62 33.80 18.50
C GLN A 30 4.02 32.54 19.17
N LYS A 31 2.69 32.49 19.30
CA LYS A 31 1.98 31.32 19.88
C LYS A 31 2.23 30.04 19.06
N PHE A 32 2.27 30.15 17.73
CA PHE A 32 2.53 29.01 16.84
C PHE A 32 3.97 28.49 16.98
N ARG A 33 4.95 29.36 17.17
CA ARG A 33 6.33 28.98 17.51
C ARG A 33 6.42 28.28 18.87
N ASP A 34 5.77 28.85 19.87
CA ASP A 34 5.78 28.33 21.25
C ASP A 34 5.13 26.94 21.35
N SER A 35 4.19 26.62 20.45
CA SER A 35 3.56 25.29 20.37
C SER A 35 4.49 24.19 19.86
N GLY A 36 5.69 24.51 19.37
CA GLY A 36 6.63 23.57 18.79
C GLY A 36 6.28 23.05 17.38
N SER A 37 5.10 23.44 16.86
CA SER A 37 4.63 23.02 15.52
C SER A 37 5.41 23.66 14.37
N TYR A 38 6.16 24.73 14.64
CA TYR A 38 6.93 25.49 13.65
C TYR A 38 8.17 24.74 13.14
N GLY A 39 8.83 23.96 14.01
CA GLY A 39 10.12 23.31 13.69
C GLY A 39 10.07 22.23 12.62
N THR A 40 8.87 21.76 12.25
CA THR A 40 8.64 20.76 11.21
C THR A 40 8.10 21.36 9.91
N SER A 41 7.83 22.67 9.89
CA SER A 41 7.20 23.36 8.76
C SER A 41 8.26 23.84 7.74
N ARG A 42 8.03 23.57 6.46
CA ARG A 42 8.81 24.12 5.33
C ARG A 42 8.36 25.53 4.93
N ILE A 43 7.48 26.17 5.72
CA ILE A 43 6.91 27.48 5.43
C ILE A 43 7.83 28.53 6.02
N ASP A 44 8.24 29.51 5.20
CA ASP A 44 9.02 30.63 5.69
C ASP A 44 8.16 31.61 6.52
N GLU A 45 8.83 32.44 7.30
CA GLU A 45 8.18 33.36 8.23
C GLU A 45 7.36 34.44 7.52
N TYR A 46 7.79 34.88 6.36
CA TYR A 46 7.07 35.88 5.58
C TYR A 46 5.74 35.32 5.09
N GLU A 47 5.75 34.11 4.51
CA GLU A 47 4.54 33.42 4.05
C GLU A 47 3.60 33.13 5.22
N LEU A 48 4.15 32.75 6.39
CA LEU A 48 3.34 32.50 7.56
C LEU A 48 2.61 33.76 8.03
N ARG A 49 3.31 34.90 8.05
CA ARG A 49 2.74 36.22 8.39
C ARG A 49 1.66 36.65 7.43
N GLU A 50 1.91 36.56 6.12
CA GLU A 50 0.92 36.88 5.10
C GLU A 50 -0.33 36.00 5.25
N THR A 51 -0.12 34.70 5.46
CA THR A 51 -1.23 33.75 5.65
C THR A 51 -2.03 34.08 6.88
N ALA A 52 -1.39 34.29 8.04
CA ALA A 52 -2.08 34.66 9.29
C ALA A 52 -2.89 35.94 9.12
N THR A 53 -2.30 36.97 8.52
CA THR A 53 -3.00 38.22 8.23
C THR A 53 -4.24 38.01 7.36
N ALA A 54 -4.12 37.23 6.30
CA ALA A 54 -5.23 36.93 5.39
C ALA A 54 -6.32 36.09 6.04
N VAL A 55 -5.96 35.08 6.86
CA VAL A 55 -6.92 34.25 7.60
C VAL A 55 -7.66 35.05 8.64
N LEU A 56 -6.96 35.84 9.48
CA LEU A 56 -7.59 36.73 10.46
C LEU A 56 -8.51 37.73 9.76
N GLY A 57 -8.09 38.29 8.62
CA GLY A 57 -8.92 39.21 7.82
C GLY A 57 -10.21 38.56 7.34
N ILE A 58 -10.18 37.42 6.71
CA ILE A 58 -11.39 36.77 6.20
C ILE A 58 -12.34 36.27 7.30
N LEU A 59 -11.79 35.84 8.45
CA LEU A 59 -12.59 35.49 9.63
C LEU A 59 -13.29 36.72 10.20
N MET A 60 -12.60 37.85 10.31
CA MET A 60 -13.20 39.13 10.75
C MET A 60 -14.26 39.67 9.78
N ASP A 61 -14.01 39.57 8.45
CA ASP A 61 -14.99 39.94 7.42
C ASP A 61 -16.23 39.02 7.47
N SER A 62 -16.04 37.76 7.82
CA SER A 62 -17.17 36.84 8.01
C SER A 62 -18.00 37.16 9.23
N LEU A 63 -17.34 37.52 10.37
CA LEU A 63 -18.01 37.91 11.60
C LEU A 63 -18.78 39.24 11.44
N SER A 64 -18.23 40.19 10.69
CA SER A 64 -18.91 41.48 10.42
C SER A 64 -20.02 41.37 9.37
N GLY A 65 -20.12 40.20 8.68
CA GLY A 65 -21.07 40.02 7.58
C GLY A 65 -20.62 40.66 6.25
N GLU A 66 -19.35 41.08 6.13
CA GLU A 66 -18.78 41.69 4.94
C GLU A 66 -18.33 40.64 3.92
N ALA A 67 -18.01 39.42 4.37
CA ALA A 67 -17.64 38.31 3.49
C ALA A 67 -18.83 37.38 3.24
N THR A 68 -19.06 37.02 1.97
CA THR A 68 -20.01 35.97 1.62
C THR A 68 -19.43 34.61 1.97
N GLU A 69 -20.30 33.64 2.23
CA GLU A 69 -19.88 32.25 2.49
C GLU A 69 -19.00 31.68 1.37
N GLU A 70 -19.31 32.02 0.12
CA GLU A 70 -18.51 31.57 -1.03
C GLU A 70 -17.09 32.14 -0.99
N LYS A 71 -16.91 33.41 -0.62
CA LYS A 71 -15.59 34.02 -0.48
C LYS A 71 -14.78 33.36 0.64
N VAL A 72 -15.43 33.06 1.78
CA VAL A 72 -14.81 32.34 2.91
C VAL A 72 -14.40 30.94 2.48
N ARG A 73 -15.28 30.20 1.80
CA ARG A 73 -15.03 28.86 1.30
C ARG A 73 -13.87 28.84 0.31
N GLN A 74 -13.86 29.74 -0.67
CA GLN A 74 -12.79 29.82 -1.66
C GLN A 74 -11.43 30.13 -1.02
N HIS A 75 -11.37 31.06 -0.07
CA HIS A 75 -10.15 31.38 0.65
C HIS A 75 -9.64 30.17 1.46
N ALA A 76 -10.53 29.50 2.19
CA ALA A 76 -10.20 28.32 2.99
C ALA A 76 -9.74 27.14 2.12
N ASP A 77 -10.43 26.87 1.00
CA ASP A 77 -10.06 25.85 0.04
C ASP A 77 -8.64 26.07 -0.53
N ASN A 78 -8.35 27.31 -0.93
CA ASN A 78 -7.04 27.67 -1.47
C ASN A 78 -5.92 27.48 -0.41
N LEU A 79 -6.18 27.82 0.84
CA LEU A 79 -5.24 27.56 1.93
C LEU A 79 -5.00 26.06 2.11
N GLY A 80 -6.08 25.28 2.21
CA GLY A 80 -5.98 23.82 2.36
C GLY A 80 -5.16 23.17 1.23
N ARG A 81 -5.45 23.54 -0.01
CA ARG A 81 -4.73 23.05 -1.19
C ARG A 81 -3.23 23.41 -1.16
N ARG A 82 -2.91 24.67 -0.87
CA ARG A 82 -1.50 25.13 -0.78
C ARG A 82 -0.73 24.36 0.29
N ARG A 83 -1.32 24.13 1.47
CA ARG A 83 -0.67 23.39 2.55
C ARG A 83 -0.50 21.89 2.22
N ALA A 84 -1.42 21.30 1.47
CA ALA A 84 -1.25 19.94 0.93
C ALA A 84 -0.06 19.87 -0.04
N GLN A 85 0.10 20.81 -0.95
CA GLN A 85 1.22 20.89 -1.89
C GLN A 85 2.57 21.13 -1.20
N GLN A 86 2.57 21.78 -0.04
CA GLN A 86 3.74 22.02 0.80
C GLN A 86 4.04 20.86 1.77
N GLU A 87 3.32 19.75 1.66
CA GLU A 87 3.48 18.56 2.51
C GLU A 87 3.32 18.84 4.02
N VAL A 88 2.54 19.86 4.38
CA VAL A 88 2.25 20.17 5.79
C VAL A 88 1.36 19.09 6.38
N ALA A 89 1.68 18.63 7.59
CA ALA A 89 0.81 17.68 8.28
C ALA A 89 -0.57 18.29 8.59
N ILE A 90 -1.65 17.55 8.35
CA ILE A 90 -3.04 18.01 8.60
C ILE A 90 -3.26 18.42 10.06
N GLY A 91 -2.59 17.75 11.01
CA GLY A 91 -2.64 18.10 12.44
C GLY A 91 -2.11 19.50 12.68
N THR A 92 -0.92 19.83 12.17
CA THR A 92 -0.32 21.17 12.28
C THR A 92 -1.22 22.27 11.69
N LEU A 93 -1.91 21.97 10.58
CA LEU A 93 -2.84 22.91 9.96
C LEU A 93 -4.09 23.15 10.83
N VAL A 94 -4.62 22.09 11.44
CA VAL A 94 -5.77 22.19 12.37
C VAL A 94 -5.39 22.96 13.63
N ASP A 95 -4.22 22.69 14.21
CA ASP A 95 -3.70 23.39 15.38
C ASP A 95 -3.54 24.89 15.10
N ALA A 96 -3.03 25.26 13.92
CA ALA A 96 -2.91 26.64 13.50
C ALA A 96 -4.28 27.34 13.47
N ILE A 97 -5.32 26.72 12.92
CA ILE A 97 -6.67 27.29 12.84
C ILE A 97 -7.30 27.42 14.26
N GLN A 98 -6.98 26.53 15.18
CA GLN A 98 -7.40 26.67 16.58
C GLN A 98 -6.72 27.86 17.25
N LEU A 99 -5.48 28.17 16.92
CA LEU A 99 -4.80 29.39 17.39
C LEU A 99 -5.45 30.66 16.86
N ASP A 100 -5.95 30.68 15.61
CA ASP A 100 -6.70 31.82 15.08
C ASP A 100 -7.92 32.14 15.96
N PHE A 101 -8.66 31.10 16.38
CA PHE A 101 -9.78 31.29 17.32
C PHE A 101 -9.30 31.94 18.62
N LEU A 102 -8.23 31.43 19.21
CA LEU A 102 -7.70 31.95 20.48
C LEU A 102 -7.25 33.40 20.36
N VAL A 103 -6.53 33.75 19.30
CA VAL A 103 -6.03 35.10 19.05
C VAL A 103 -7.19 36.08 18.86
N ILE A 104 -8.19 35.74 18.05
CA ILE A 104 -9.38 36.56 17.82
C ILE A 104 -10.17 36.74 19.14
N TRP A 105 -10.42 35.61 19.86
CA TRP A 105 -11.19 35.65 21.11
C TRP A 105 -10.51 36.46 22.18
N GLU A 106 -9.22 36.34 22.40
CA GLU A 106 -8.46 37.12 23.35
C GLU A 106 -8.51 38.62 23.01
N ARG A 107 -8.40 38.96 21.72
CA ARG A 107 -8.49 40.36 21.28
C ARG A 107 -9.88 40.94 21.47
N ILE A 108 -10.94 40.24 21.06
CA ILE A 108 -12.32 40.63 21.28
C ILE A 108 -12.57 40.87 22.77
N ARG A 109 -12.13 39.95 23.64
CA ARG A 109 -12.29 40.05 25.09
C ARG A 109 -11.61 41.29 25.69
N ARG A 110 -10.41 41.62 25.20
CA ARG A 110 -9.67 42.83 25.64
C ARG A 110 -10.37 44.11 25.18
N THR A 111 -10.85 44.15 23.94
CA THR A 111 -11.54 45.31 23.36
C THR A 111 -12.92 45.55 23.97
N ALA A 112 -13.65 44.50 24.32
CA ALA A 112 -14.98 44.60 24.88
C ALA A 112 -15.03 45.15 26.31
N HIS A 113 -13.89 45.37 26.99
CA HIS A 113 -13.75 46.03 28.31
C HIS A 113 -14.71 45.55 29.36
N ALA A 114 -15.05 44.40 29.61
CA ALA A 114 -16.00 43.90 30.60
C ALA A 114 -17.50 43.94 30.19
N ASN A 115 -17.84 44.21 28.96
CA ASN A 115 -19.20 44.02 28.47
C ASN A 115 -19.49 42.52 28.25
N GLN A 116 -19.65 41.78 29.35
CA GLN A 116 -19.80 40.31 29.36
C GLN A 116 -21.05 39.85 28.59
N GLU A 117 -22.12 40.66 28.59
CA GLU A 117 -23.36 40.30 27.90
C GLU A 117 -23.17 40.23 26.38
N VAL A 118 -22.41 41.17 25.79
CA VAL A 118 -22.07 41.15 24.37
C VAL A 118 -21.18 39.95 24.02
N LEU A 119 -20.20 39.62 24.89
CA LEU A 119 -19.32 38.48 24.68
C LEU A 119 -20.06 37.13 24.67
N ILE A 120 -20.96 36.95 25.67
CA ILE A 120 -21.77 35.72 25.78
C ILE A 120 -22.71 35.59 24.58
N ALA A 121 -23.30 36.70 24.11
CA ALA A 121 -24.23 36.69 23.00
C ALA A 121 -23.59 36.31 21.66
N HIS A 122 -22.27 36.52 21.48
CA HIS A 122 -21.60 36.34 20.18
C HIS A 122 -20.48 35.32 20.17
N VAL A 123 -20.17 34.60 21.28
CA VAL A 123 -19.12 33.57 21.31
C VAL A 123 -19.45 32.42 20.39
N ASP A 124 -20.69 31.99 20.28
CA ASP A 124 -21.14 30.94 19.41
C ASP A 124 -20.98 31.32 17.93
N GLU A 125 -21.19 32.60 17.60
CA GLU A 125 -20.99 33.12 16.25
C GLU A 125 -19.51 33.00 15.83
N LEU A 126 -18.59 33.44 16.69
CA LEU A 126 -17.15 33.28 16.46
C LEU A 126 -16.77 31.81 16.30
N HIS A 127 -17.24 30.94 17.22
CA HIS A 127 -16.97 29.51 17.15
C HIS A 127 -17.46 28.94 15.83
N ASN A 128 -18.68 29.24 15.41
CA ASN A 128 -19.25 28.72 14.16
C ASN A 128 -18.49 29.18 12.91
N VAL A 129 -18.06 30.45 12.86
CA VAL A 129 -17.27 30.99 11.75
C VAL A 129 -15.93 30.24 11.63
N VAL A 130 -15.21 30.07 12.73
CA VAL A 130 -13.93 29.38 12.74
C VAL A 130 -14.09 27.89 12.46
N ALA A 131 -15.08 27.22 13.02
CA ALA A 131 -15.38 25.80 12.78
C ALA A 131 -15.72 25.56 11.31
N LYS A 132 -16.51 26.44 10.69
CA LYS A 132 -16.88 26.38 9.27
C LYS A 132 -15.65 26.61 8.37
N TYR A 133 -14.82 27.59 8.72
CA TYR A 133 -13.56 27.84 8.03
C TYR A 133 -12.63 26.60 8.08
N ASN A 134 -12.45 26.03 9.27
CA ASN A 134 -11.68 24.80 9.47
C ASN A 134 -12.20 23.64 8.62
N PHE A 135 -13.51 23.45 8.56
CA PHE A 135 -14.14 22.44 7.72
C PHE A 135 -13.73 22.61 6.23
N PHE A 136 -13.83 23.82 5.69
CA PHE A 136 -13.47 24.10 4.30
C PHE A 136 -11.97 23.93 4.01
N VAL A 137 -11.11 24.36 4.94
CA VAL A 137 -9.65 24.14 4.80
C VAL A 137 -9.32 22.66 4.75
N ARG A 138 -9.88 21.86 5.66
CA ARG A 138 -9.65 20.41 5.70
C ARG A 138 -10.19 19.69 4.47
N ASP A 139 -11.31 20.14 3.94
CA ASP A 139 -11.90 19.59 2.74
C ASP A 139 -11.03 19.88 1.51
N GLY A 140 -10.57 21.12 1.34
CA GLY A 140 -9.62 21.51 0.29
C GLY A 140 -8.30 20.75 0.37
N PHE A 141 -7.76 20.59 1.59
CA PHE A 141 -6.54 19.80 1.85
C PHE A 141 -6.71 18.33 1.43
N ARG A 142 -7.81 17.69 1.86
CA ARG A 142 -8.09 16.28 1.50
C ARG A 142 -8.25 16.08 0.00
N ARG A 143 -8.96 16.99 -0.68
CA ARG A 143 -9.14 16.92 -2.14
C ARG A 143 -7.81 17.04 -2.87
N GLU A 144 -6.95 17.96 -2.46
CA GLU A 144 -5.64 18.16 -3.10
C GLU A 144 -4.71 16.96 -2.84
N ASN A 145 -4.65 16.45 -1.61
CA ASN A 145 -3.89 15.23 -1.32
C ASN A 145 -4.35 14.04 -2.15
N ALA A 146 -5.66 13.84 -2.30
CA ALA A 146 -6.19 12.78 -3.15
C ALA A 146 -5.84 12.98 -4.63
N ARG A 147 -5.78 14.25 -5.11
CA ARG A 147 -5.34 14.60 -6.46
C ARG A 147 -3.85 14.30 -6.66
N LEU A 148 -2.99 14.76 -5.76
CA LEU A 148 -1.55 14.51 -5.80
C LEU A 148 -1.21 13.01 -5.77
N ALA A 149 -1.87 12.25 -4.89
CA ALA A 149 -1.71 10.80 -4.83
C ALA A 149 -2.15 10.10 -6.13
N ARG A 150 -3.21 10.62 -6.79
CA ARG A 150 -3.66 10.08 -8.09
C ARG A 150 -2.66 10.40 -9.21
N ASP A 151 -2.17 11.64 -9.26
CA ASP A 151 -1.19 12.07 -10.26
C ASP A 151 0.11 11.25 -10.14
N LEU A 152 0.58 11.02 -8.92
CA LEU A 152 1.74 10.16 -8.65
C LEU A 152 1.49 8.71 -9.09
N ARG A 153 0.32 8.14 -8.77
CA ARG A 153 -0.05 6.77 -9.22
C ARG A 153 -0.09 6.65 -10.74
N LEU A 154 -0.60 7.66 -11.44
CA LEU A 154 -0.63 7.68 -12.91
C LEU A 154 0.78 7.78 -13.50
N ALA A 155 1.64 8.60 -12.92
CA ALA A 155 3.04 8.68 -13.33
C ALA A 155 3.75 7.34 -13.11
N ASN A 156 3.69 6.80 -11.90
CA ASN A 156 4.28 5.49 -11.57
C ASN A 156 3.76 4.40 -12.50
N GLY A 157 2.44 4.35 -12.75
CA GLY A 157 1.81 3.37 -13.64
C GLY A 157 2.40 3.38 -15.05
N ARG A 158 2.63 4.57 -15.63
CA ARG A 158 3.25 4.70 -16.98
C ARG A 158 4.69 4.18 -17.02
N TYR A 159 5.48 4.45 -15.99
CA TYR A 159 6.86 3.99 -15.93
C TYR A 159 6.96 2.49 -15.64
N ILE A 160 6.06 1.94 -14.83
CA ILE A 160 5.97 0.49 -14.60
C ILE A 160 5.48 -0.21 -15.88
N ASP A 161 4.53 0.36 -16.61
CA ASP A 161 4.12 -0.15 -17.92
C ASP A 161 5.30 -0.17 -18.89
N LYS A 162 6.08 0.90 -18.97
CA LYS A 162 7.33 0.95 -19.76
C LYS A 162 8.31 -0.14 -19.33
N LEU A 163 8.43 -0.44 -18.01
CA LEU A 163 9.28 -1.50 -17.48
C LEU A 163 8.89 -2.88 -18.03
N PHE A 164 7.60 -3.18 -18.11
CA PHE A 164 7.13 -4.51 -18.50
C PHE A 164 6.89 -4.65 -20.00
N SER A 165 6.43 -3.60 -20.70
CA SER A 165 6.05 -3.63 -22.11
C SER A 165 7.24 -3.50 -23.07
N SER A 166 8.38 -2.92 -22.67
CA SER A 166 9.55 -2.74 -23.52
C SER A 166 10.21 -4.08 -23.85
N ALA A 167 10.64 -4.29 -25.09
CA ALA A 167 11.36 -5.51 -25.47
C ALA A 167 12.66 -5.71 -24.68
N THR A 168 13.40 -4.59 -24.48
CA THR A 168 14.61 -4.52 -23.65
C THR A 168 14.63 -3.22 -22.86
N ILE A 169 15.30 -3.22 -21.73
CA ILE A 169 15.52 -2.02 -20.93
C ILE A 169 17.02 -1.81 -20.78
N SER A 170 17.49 -0.62 -21.20
CA SER A 170 18.87 -0.22 -21.00
C SER A 170 19.11 0.15 -19.52
N PRO A 171 20.37 0.10 -19.04
CA PRO A 171 20.70 0.56 -17.68
C PRO A 171 20.21 1.99 -17.40
N LEU A 172 20.36 2.93 -18.35
CA LEU A 172 19.85 4.30 -18.24
C LEU A 172 18.32 4.34 -18.14
N GLY A 173 17.62 3.50 -18.91
CA GLY A 173 16.17 3.39 -18.84
C GLY A 173 15.69 2.85 -17.48
N ALA A 174 16.42 1.91 -16.89
CA ALA A 174 16.13 1.42 -15.54
C ALA A 174 16.37 2.50 -14.47
N GLU A 175 17.41 3.32 -14.62
CA GLU A 175 17.69 4.45 -13.72
C GLU A 175 16.60 5.54 -13.81
N GLU A 176 16.14 5.88 -15.02
CA GLU A 176 15.03 6.82 -15.22
C GLU A 176 13.75 6.36 -14.53
N ILE A 177 13.41 5.08 -14.70
CA ILE A 177 12.24 4.46 -14.03
C ILE A 177 12.42 4.50 -12.52
N ALA A 178 13.57 4.09 -12.01
CA ALA A 178 13.88 4.07 -10.59
C ALA A 178 13.75 5.45 -9.93
N LEU A 179 14.30 6.49 -10.60
CA LEU A 179 14.20 7.87 -10.14
C LEU A 179 12.74 8.32 -9.99
N THR A 180 11.88 7.98 -10.96
CA THR A 180 10.45 8.31 -10.92
C THR A 180 9.73 7.55 -9.82
N LEU A 181 10.09 6.27 -9.61
CA LEU A 181 9.52 5.44 -8.54
C LEU A 181 10.08 5.79 -7.15
N GLY A 182 11.10 6.63 -7.05
CA GLY A 182 11.73 6.99 -5.78
C GLY A 182 12.55 5.85 -5.15
N CYS A 183 13.10 4.94 -5.98
CA CYS A 183 13.91 3.81 -5.54
C CYS A 183 15.27 3.79 -6.26
N ALA A 184 16.17 2.88 -5.88
CA ALA A 184 17.42 2.67 -6.62
C ALA A 184 17.26 1.57 -7.68
N ALA A 185 17.78 1.80 -8.91
CA ALA A 185 17.63 0.86 -10.01
C ALA A 185 18.19 -0.54 -9.73
N GLN A 186 19.23 -0.62 -8.90
CA GLN A 186 19.91 -1.85 -8.47
C GLN A 186 19.47 -2.34 -7.08
N GLU A 187 18.44 -1.72 -6.50
CA GLU A 187 17.90 -2.14 -5.20
C GLU A 187 17.36 -3.58 -5.28
N THR A 188 17.32 -4.25 -4.14
CA THR A 188 16.71 -5.60 -4.06
C THR A 188 15.24 -5.47 -3.76
N PHE A 189 14.41 -6.17 -4.54
CA PHE A 189 12.95 -6.15 -4.43
C PHE A 189 12.39 -7.53 -4.09
N ASP A 190 11.26 -7.54 -3.40
CA ASP A 190 10.36 -8.69 -3.39
C ASP A 190 9.23 -8.42 -4.39
N VAL A 191 8.86 -9.46 -5.14
CA VAL A 191 7.85 -9.37 -6.20
C VAL A 191 6.78 -10.42 -5.96
N ALA A 192 5.51 -10.01 -6.01
CA ALA A 192 4.35 -10.90 -5.99
C ALA A 192 3.58 -10.74 -7.30
N VAL A 193 3.32 -11.85 -7.98
CA VAL A 193 2.51 -11.87 -9.21
C VAL A 193 1.28 -12.71 -8.96
N PHE A 194 0.11 -12.07 -9.01
CA PHE A 194 -1.19 -12.67 -8.76
C PHE A 194 -1.82 -13.14 -10.08
N HIS A 195 -2.44 -14.32 -10.04
CA HIS A 195 -3.13 -14.88 -11.19
C HIS A 195 -4.31 -13.99 -11.64
N ALA A 196 -4.68 -14.09 -12.91
CA ALA A 196 -5.74 -13.29 -13.51
C ALA A 196 -7.09 -13.42 -12.76
N SER A 197 -7.42 -14.61 -12.26
CA SER A 197 -8.66 -14.85 -11.51
C SER A 197 -8.76 -14.09 -10.18
N SER A 198 -7.63 -13.71 -9.59
CA SER A 198 -7.53 -13.01 -8.31
C SER A 198 -6.95 -11.59 -8.42
N SER A 199 -6.72 -11.11 -9.64
CA SER A 199 -6.03 -9.84 -9.88
C SER A 199 -6.78 -8.62 -9.32
N LEU A 200 -8.10 -8.60 -9.37
CA LEU A 200 -8.93 -7.52 -8.81
C LEU A 200 -8.89 -7.51 -7.29
N GLU A 201 -9.09 -8.68 -6.66
CA GLU A 201 -9.02 -8.82 -5.20
C GLU A 201 -7.63 -8.44 -4.64
N ALA A 202 -6.57 -8.89 -5.32
CA ALA A 202 -5.20 -8.57 -4.95
C ALA A 202 -4.92 -7.06 -5.03
N ARG A 203 -5.42 -6.41 -6.09
CA ARG A 203 -5.33 -4.96 -6.27
C ARG A 203 -6.04 -4.21 -5.15
N ASP A 204 -7.26 -4.60 -4.82
CA ASP A 204 -8.06 -3.94 -3.79
C ASP A 204 -7.43 -4.14 -2.40
N ALA A 205 -6.92 -5.34 -2.11
CA ALA A 205 -6.24 -5.63 -0.85
C ALA A 205 -4.95 -4.82 -0.66
N LEU A 206 -4.24 -4.49 -1.74
CA LEU A 206 -2.97 -3.75 -1.72
C LEU A 206 -3.12 -2.24 -2.03
N ASP A 207 -4.36 -1.74 -2.27
CA ASP A 207 -4.59 -0.34 -2.65
C ASP A 207 -4.03 0.65 -1.62
N THR A 208 -4.20 0.39 -0.33
CA THR A 208 -3.68 1.25 0.74
C THR A 208 -2.15 1.32 0.73
N ALA A 209 -1.46 0.19 0.61
CA ALA A 209 0.01 0.14 0.59
C ALA A 209 0.57 0.80 -0.69
N THR A 210 -0.12 0.62 -1.82
CA THR A 210 0.20 1.28 -3.09
C THR A 210 -0.05 2.79 -3.03
N ALA A 211 -1.14 3.21 -2.38
CA ALA A 211 -1.45 4.63 -2.19
C ALA A 211 -0.44 5.36 -1.29
N GLN A 212 0.16 4.64 -0.35
CA GLN A 212 1.22 5.16 0.53
C GLN A 212 2.60 5.23 -0.17
N GLY A 213 2.73 4.72 -1.39
CA GLY A 213 3.99 4.67 -2.13
C GLY A 213 4.99 3.62 -1.63
N HIS A 214 4.57 2.71 -0.74
CA HIS A 214 5.41 1.65 -0.20
C HIS A 214 5.49 0.43 -1.11
N VAL A 215 4.44 0.21 -1.92
CA VAL A 215 4.30 -0.90 -2.85
C VAL A 215 4.00 -0.36 -4.24
N PHE A 216 4.66 -0.88 -5.25
CA PHE A 216 4.41 -0.58 -6.65
C PHE A 216 3.46 -1.64 -7.21
N GLY A 217 2.19 -1.25 -7.44
CA GLY A 217 1.16 -2.15 -7.98
C GLY A 217 0.86 -1.82 -9.44
N HIS A 218 0.78 -2.84 -10.32
CA HIS A 218 0.46 -2.67 -11.74
C HIS A 218 -0.28 -3.88 -12.32
N ALA A 219 -1.25 -3.61 -13.20
CA ALA A 219 -1.89 -4.65 -13.98
C ALA A 219 -1.12 -4.89 -15.29
N HIS A 220 -0.71 -6.13 -15.56
CA HIS A 220 0.05 -6.48 -16.75
C HIS A 220 -0.50 -7.79 -17.36
N HIS A 221 -1.01 -7.74 -18.60
CA HIS A 221 -1.61 -8.87 -19.30
C HIS A 221 -2.61 -9.69 -18.48
N GLY A 222 -3.49 -9.00 -17.75
CA GLY A 222 -4.51 -9.61 -16.90
C GLY A 222 -4.01 -10.03 -15.51
N LEU A 223 -2.71 -10.10 -15.28
CA LEU A 223 -2.11 -10.35 -13.98
C LEU A 223 -2.06 -9.07 -13.16
N PHE A 224 -2.05 -9.19 -11.84
CA PHE A 224 -1.69 -8.08 -10.96
C PHE A 224 -0.31 -8.32 -10.38
N VAL A 225 0.57 -7.37 -10.60
CA VAL A 225 1.95 -7.40 -10.11
C VAL A 225 2.09 -6.40 -8.97
N ALA A 226 2.66 -6.84 -7.87
CA ALA A 226 3.07 -5.98 -6.77
C ALA A 226 4.55 -6.21 -6.47
N PHE A 227 5.34 -5.14 -6.34
CA PHE A 227 6.74 -5.25 -5.93
C PHE A 227 7.13 -4.12 -4.99
N TRP A 228 8.09 -4.37 -4.12
CA TRP A 228 8.53 -3.42 -3.10
C TRP A 228 9.99 -3.65 -2.74
N PRO A 229 10.72 -2.62 -2.24
CA PRO A 229 12.07 -2.81 -1.73
C PRO A 229 12.10 -3.85 -0.60
N ASN A 230 12.99 -4.84 -0.69
CA ASN A 230 13.09 -5.93 0.30
C ASN A 230 13.38 -5.43 1.73
N LYS A 231 13.98 -4.25 1.86
CA LYS A 231 14.24 -3.59 3.15
C LYS A 231 13.03 -2.89 3.77
N LEU A 232 11.88 -2.87 3.09
CA LEU A 232 10.66 -2.24 3.62
C LEU A 232 10.17 -2.95 4.88
N HIS A 233 10.04 -2.21 5.97
CA HIS A 233 9.55 -2.71 7.25
C HIS A 233 8.45 -1.79 7.82
N PRO A 234 7.29 -2.36 8.21
CA PRO A 234 6.91 -3.77 8.00
C PRO A 234 6.71 -4.10 6.52
N ALA A 235 6.99 -5.34 6.13
CA ALA A 235 6.67 -5.83 4.79
C ALA A 235 5.15 -5.76 4.55
N PRO A 236 4.69 -5.54 3.31
CA PRO A 236 3.27 -5.52 3.01
C PRO A 236 2.62 -6.88 3.31
N LYS A 237 1.45 -6.84 3.95
CA LYS A 237 0.68 -8.06 4.19
C LYS A 237 0.02 -8.47 2.86
N LEU A 238 0.50 -9.57 2.28
CA LEU A 238 -0.10 -10.12 1.07
C LEU A 238 -1.44 -10.78 1.38
N PRO A 239 -2.44 -10.65 0.50
CA PRO A 239 -3.67 -11.42 0.60
C PRO A 239 -3.40 -12.91 0.33
N ASP A 240 -4.19 -13.78 0.95
CA ASP A 240 -4.12 -15.23 0.77
C ASP A 240 -4.80 -15.64 -0.55
N LEU A 241 -4.17 -15.30 -1.65
CA LEU A 241 -4.64 -15.48 -3.01
C LEU A 241 -3.59 -16.19 -3.88
N PRO A 242 -4.02 -16.93 -4.92
CA PRO A 242 -3.12 -17.59 -5.85
C PRO A 242 -2.08 -16.63 -6.44
N SER A 243 -0.82 -16.81 -6.06
CA SER A 243 0.28 -15.96 -6.52
C SER A 243 1.64 -16.61 -6.40
N VAL A 244 2.58 -16.16 -7.21
CA VAL A 244 3.99 -16.55 -7.16
C VAL A 244 4.79 -15.40 -6.56
N ILE A 245 5.66 -15.74 -5.61
CA ILE A 245 6.52 -14.77 -4.92
C ILE A 245 7.97 -14.98 -5.39
N PHE A 246 8.60 -13.92 -5.85
CA PHE A 246 10.02 -13.87 -6.16
C PHE A 246 10.73 -13.04 -5.08
N PRO A 247 11.33 -13.67 -4.07
CA PRO A 247 12.02 -12.96 -3.01
C PRO A 247 13.41 -12.49 -3.47
N LYS A 248 13.83 -11.34 -2.99
CA LYS A 248 15.19 -10.79 -3.15
C LYS A 248 15.67 -10.68 -4.61
N VAL A 249 14.79 -10.24 -5.48
CA VAL A 249 15.10 -9.97 -6.89
C VAL A 249 16.01 -8.75 -7.01
N LYS A 250 17.10 -8.87 -7.78
CA LYS A 250 18.08 -7.78 -7.94
C LYS A 250 17.67 -6.81 -9.06
N GLY A 251 17.45 -5.58 -8.70
CA GLY A 251 17.19 -4.47 -9.61
C GLY A 251 15.87 -4.55 -10.35
N LEU A 252 15.47 -3.45 -10.98
CA LEU A 252 14.24 -3.37 -11.77
C LEU A 252 14.26 -4.29 -13.00
N VAL A 253 15.44 -4.58 -13.56
CA VAL A 253 15.57 -5.56 -14.65
C VAL A 253 15.17 -6.96 -14.18
N GLY A 254 15.65 -7.37 -12.99
CA GLY A 254 15.25 -8.65 -12.40
C GLY A 254 13.76 -8.70 -12.05
N VAL A 255 13.17 -7.58 -11.56
CA VAL A 255 11.71 -7.47 -11.36
C VAL A 255 10.96 -7.75 -12.66
N ARG A 256 11.41 -7.14 -13.77
CA ARG A 256 10.85 -7.38 -15.09
C ARG A 256 10.97 -8.85 -15.50
N GLU A 257 12.14 -9.46 -15.34
CA GLU A 257 12.37 -10.86 -15.70
C GLU A 257 11.45 -11.80 -14.92
N ALA A 258 11.29 -11.57 -13.62
CA ALA A 258 10.37 -12.35 -12.78
C ALA A 258 8.92 -12.24 -13.27
N VAL A 259 8.46 -11.03 -13.61
CA VAL A 259 7.10 -10.81 -14.11
C VAL A 259 6.88 -11.48 -15.47
N LEU A 260 7.82 -11.34 -16.39
CA LEU A 260 7.72 -11.92 -17.75
C LEU A 260 7.84 -13.46 -17.78
N ALA A 261 8.47 -14.06 -16.77
CA ALA A 261 8.53 -15.52 -16.64
C ALA A 261 7.23 -16.13 -16.08
N THR A 262 6.41 -15.35 -15.37
CA THR A 262 5.24 -15.86 -14.63
C THR A 262 4.12 -16.42 -15.53
N PRO A 263 3.76 -15.83 -16.70
CA PRO A 263 2.69 -16.37 -17.55
C PRO A 263 2.90 -17.84 -17.92
N SER A 264 4.14 -18.24 -18.24
CA SER A 264 4.46 -19.64 -18.59
C SER A 264 4.26 -20.62 -17.42
N LEU A 265 4.42 -20.15 -16.17
CA LEU A 265 4.11 -20.94 -14.96
C LEU A 265 2.60 -21.17 -14.84
N PHE A 266 1.81 -20.14 -15.07
CA PHE A 266 0.36 -20.22 -15.00
C PHE A 266 -0.24 -21.05 -16.15
N GLU A 267 0.30 -20.93 -17.36
CA GLU A 267 -0.07 -21.77 -18.50
C GLU A 267 0.22 -23.24 -18.26
N ALA A 268 1.31 -23.54 -17.53
CA ALA A 268 1.64 -24.89 -17.11
C ALA A 268 0.83 -25.39 -15.90
N ALA A 269 -0.16 -24.63 -15.45
CA ALA A 269 -0.96 -24.89 -14.24
C ALA A 269 -0.11 -25.06 -12.96
N ILE A 270 1.08 -24.44 -12.94
CA ILE A 270 1.95 -24.40 -11.76
C ILE A 270 1.48 -23.25 -10.89
N LEU A 271 0.39 -23.44 -10.19
CA LEU A 271 -0.24 -22.44 -9.35
C LEU A 271 -0.56 -23.04 -7.99
N ALA A 272 0.03 -22.47 -6.95
CA ALA A 272 -0.39 -22.76 -5.59
C ALA A 272 -1.61 -21.87 -5.21
N PRO A 273 -2.55 -22.36 -4.39
CA PRO A 273 -3.70 -21.60 -3.96
C PRO A 273 -3.36 -20.42 -3.03
N HIS A 274 -2.13 -20.35 -2.54
CA HIS A 274 -1.60 -19.36 -1.60
C HIS A 274 -0.38 -18.65 -2.19
N PRO A 275 0.04 -17.50 -1.63
CA PRO A 275 1.29 -16.85 -1.99
C PRO A 275 2.48 -17.80 -1.78
N THR A 276 3.07 -18.30 -2.87
CA THR A 276 4.09 -19.34 -2.80
C THR A 276 5.42 -18.84 -3.40
N PRO A 277 6.53 -18.93 -2.64
CA PRO A 277 7.85 -18.60 -3.15
C PRO A 277 8.24 -19.46 -4.37
N ILE A 278 8.82 -18.83 -5.40
CA ILE A 278 9.24 -19.52 -6.64
C ILE A 278 10.17 -20.73 -6.36
N GLY A 279 10.98 -20.66 -5.31
CA GLY A 279 11.86 -21.76 -4.91
C GLY A 279 11.11 -23.02 -4.49
N GLU A 280 9.90 -22.90 -3.96
CA GLU A 280 9.04 -24.02 -3.58
C GLU A 280 8.38 -24.67 -4.80
N LEU A 281 8.25 -23.92 -5.90
CA LEU A 281 7.70 -24.38 -7.18
C LEU A 281 8.75 -25.03 -8.09
N ALA A 282 10.04 -25.03 -7.70
CA ALA A 282 11.13 -25.48 -8.54
C ALA A 282 10.94 -26.92 -9.06
N TRP A 283 10.46 -27.83 -8.23
CA TRP A 283 10.20 -29.22 -8.62
C TRP A 283 8.99 -29.36 -9.56
N ALA A 284 7.94 -28.57 -9.35
CA ALA A 284 6.79 -28.55 -10.26
C ALA A 284 7.19 -27.99 -11.63
N ILE A 285 7.98 -26.92 -11.67
CA ILE A 285 8.51 -26.34 -12.91
C ILE A 285 9.36 -27.35 -13.66
N ALA A 286 10.32 -27.99 -12.98
CA ALA A 286 11.19 -28.98 -13.58
C ALA A 286 10.42 -30.24 -14.05
N GLY A 287 9.48 -30.73 -13.24
CA GLY A 287 8.61 -31.85 -13.54
C GLY A 287 7.78 -31.62 -14.80
N GLN A 288 7.14 -30.46 -14.88
CA GLN A 288 6.30 -30.10 -16.03
C GLN A 288 7.13 -29.92 -17.31
N ALA A 289 8.26 -29.23 -17.24
CA ALA A 289 9.15 -29.04 -18.38
C ALA A 289 9.66 -30.37 -18.94
N LEU A 290 9.96 -31.33 -18.06
CA LEU A 290 10.40 -32.67 -18.48
C LEU A 290 9.23 -33.54 -18.97
N ALA A 291 8.03 -33.41 -18.41
CA ALA A 291 6.87 -34.19 -18.86
C ALA A 291 6.45 -33.85 -20.30
N ASP A 292 6.65 -32.59 -20.69
CA ASP A 292 6.35 -32.10 -22.04
C ASP A 292 7.39 -32.59 -23.10
N PHE A 293 8.53 -33.11 -22.66
CA PHE A 293 9.58 -33.57 -23.59
C PHE A 293 9.25 -34.97 -24.17
N PRO A 294 9.21 -35.11 -25.48
CA PRO A 294 8.92 -36.41 -26.11
C PRO A 294 9.89 -37.53 -25.67
N GLY A 295 9.35 -38.71 -25.36
CA GLY A 295 10.16 -39.86 -25.01
C GLY A 295 10.55 -39.98 -23.54
N THR A 296 10.19 -39.02 -22.68
CA THR A 296 10.41 -39.16 -21.23
C THR A 296 9.46 -40.20 -20.62
N ARG A 297 9.93 -40.96 -19.65
CA ARG A 297 9.09 -41.90 -18.89
C ARG A 297 8.30 -41.16 -17.76
N LEU A 298 8.52 -39.87 -17.59
CA LEU A 298 7.99 -39.11 -16.46
C LEU A 298 6.46 -39.05 -16.49
N LYS A 299 5.86 -38.87 -17.67
CA LYS A 299 4.40 -38.88 -17.82
C LYS A 299 3.79 -40.21 -17.40
N LYS A 300 4.43 -41.35 -17.79
CA LYS A 300 3.96 -42.68 -17.37
C LYS A 300 4.05 -42.87 -15.86
N LEU A 301 5.15 -42.45 -15.26
CA LEU A 301 5.35 -42.52 -13.81
C LEU A 301 4.33 -41.64 -13.06
N SER A 302 4.10 -40.41 -13.50
CA SER A 302 3.11 -39.53 -12.90
C SER A 302 1.70 -40.10 -12.99
N THR A 303 1.30 -40.67 -14.14
CA THR A 303 -0.01 -41.36 -14.28
C THR A 303 -0.11 -42.56 -13.36
N ALA A 304 0.94 -43.37 -13.20
CA ALA A 304 0.95 -44.51 -12.27
C ALA A 304 0.82 -44.03 -10.79
N ILE A 305 1.51 -42.96 -10.44
CA ILE A 305 1.40 -42.37 -9.10
C ILE A 305 -0.01 -41.80 -8.85
N THR A 306 -0.61 -41.12 -9.80
CA THR A 306 -1.99 -40.57 -9.68
C THR A 306 -2.99 -41.71 -9.48
N LYS A 307 -2.88 -42.78 -10.25
CA LYS A 307 -3.71 -43.98 -10.08
C LYS A 307 -3.51 -44.60 -8.68
N LEU A 308 -2.25 -44.79 -8.27
CA LEU A 308 -1.94 -45.35 -6.95
C LEU A 308 -2.43 -44.48 -5.82
N ARG A 309 -2.39 -43.14 -5.97
CA ARG A 309 -2.94 -42.20 -5.01
C ARG A 309 -4.45 -42.33 -4.85
N ALA A 310 -5.18 -42.55 -5.92
CA ALA A 310 -6.63 -42.78 -5.88
C ALA A 310 -7.00 -44.13 -5.25
N GLU A 311 -6.27 -45.20 -5.55
CA GLU A 311 -6.57 -46.54 -5.06
C GLU A 311 -6.00 -46.83 -3.68
N GLN A 312 -4.79 -46.34 -3.38
CA GLN A 312 -4.04 -46.64 -2.16
C GLN A 312 -3.27 -45.43 -1.63
N PRO A 313 -3.95 -44.35 -1.19
CA PRO A 313 -3.34 -43.06 -0.84
C PRO A 313 -2.22 -43.16 0.20
N LEU A 314 -2.34 -44.05 1.17
CA LEU A 314 -1.34 -44.25 2.22
C LEU A 314 0.04 -44.74 1.70
N ILE A 315 0.10 -45.34 0.54
CA ILE A 315 1.38 -45.73 -0.08
C ILE A 315 2.08 -44.46 -0.56
N VAL A 316 1.37 -43.60 -1.32
CA VAL A 316 1.93 -42.37 -1.87
C VAL A 316 2.32 -41.40 -0.76
N GLU A 317 1.48 -41.21 0.26
CA GLU A 317 1.80 -40.42 1.44
C GLU A 317 3.06 -40.89 2.18
N THR A 318 3.24 -42.21 2.28
CA THR A 318 4.45 -42.78 2.89
C THR A 318 5.70 -42.49 2.06
N VAL A 319 5.59 -42.58 0.73
CA VAL A 319 6.68 -42.21 -0.19
C VAL A 319 7.04 -40.74 -0.10
N GLU A 320 6.06 -39.85 -0.11
CA GLU A 320 6.28 -38.41 0.06
C GLU A 320 6.94 -38.07 1.41
N THR A 321 6.51 -38.75 2.47
CA THR A 321 7.12 -38.57 3.80
C THR A 321 8.54 -39.09 3.83
N TYR A 322 8.82 -40.26 3.18
CA TYR A 322 10.15 -40.82 3.08
C TYR A 322 11.08 -39.91 2.29
N LEU A 323 10.63 -39.37 1.17
CA LEU A 323 11.44 -38.45 0.36
C LEU A 323 11.81 -37.14 1.10
N ARG A 324 10.97 -36.72 2.03
CA ARG A 324 11.26 -35.56 2.90
C ARG A 324 12.20 -35.88 4.05
N THR A 325 12.07 -37.05 4.67
CA THR A 325 12.83 -37.42 5.87
C THR A 325 14.13 -38.19 5.58
N GLY A 326 14.21 -38.86 4.44
CA GLY A 326 15.37 -39.70 4.01
C GLY A 326 15.59 -40.95 4.89
N SER A 327 14.64 -41.30 5.78
CA SER A 327 14.85 -42.37 6.76
C SER A 327 13.56 -43.13 7.07
N VAL A 328 13.62 -44.46 7.00
CA VAL A 328 12.49 -45.33 7.39
C VAL A 328 12.06 -45.11 8.82
N LYS A 329 13.00 -44.88 9.74
CA LYS A 329 12.68 -44.58 11.14
C LYS A 329 11.92 -43.26 11.29
N ALA A 330 12.43 -42.19 10.72
CA ALA A 330 11.78 -40.88 10.80
C ALA A 330 10.43 -40.87 10.06
N THR A 331 10.30 -41.59 8.96
CA THR A 331 9.02 -41.76 8.25
C THR A 331 8.00 -42.50 9.11
N ALA A 332 8.42 -43.56 9.82
CA ALA A 332 7.55 -44.33 10.71
C ALA A 332 7.04 -43.48 11.88
N GLU A 333 7.91 -42.66 12.47
CA GLU A 333 7.57 -41.73 13.52
C GLU A 333 6.59 -40.65 13.00
N ALA A 334 6.88 -40.04 11.86
CA ALA A 334 6.02 -39.00 11.25
C ALA A 334 4.65 -39.53 10.80
N SER A 335 4.57 -40.81 10.34
CA SER A 335 3.34 -41.45 9.88
C SER A 335 2.62 -42.25 10.96
N PHE A 336 3.07 -42.21 12.20
CA PHE A 336 2.52 -42.93 13.33
C PHE A 336 2.31 -44.45 13.06
N CYS A 337 3.27 -45.10 12.39
CA CYS A 337 3.20 -46.50 12.05
C CYS A 337 4.50 -47.26 12.35
N HIS A 338 4.46 -48.60 12.29
CA HIS A 338 5.67 -49.42 12.48
C HIS A 338 6.59 -49.33 11.28
N ARG A 339 7.91 -49.41 11.50
CA ARG A 339 8.93 -49.37 10.44
C ARG A 339 8.70 -50.41 9.33
N ASN A 340 8.21 -51.59 9.67
CA ASN A 340 7.92 -52.63 8.68
C ASN A 340 6.75 -52.24 7.76
N THR A 341 5.77 -51.46 8.28
CA THR A 341 4.69 -50.92 7.46
C THR A 341 5.25 -49.95 6.40
N VAL A 342 6.20 -49.11 6.81
CA VAL A 342 6.89 -48.19 5.85
C VAL A 342 7.59 -49.02 4.77
N ILE A 343 8.42 -49.97 5.16
CA ILE A 343 9.15 -50.83 4.22
C ILE A 343 8.20 -51.52 3.23
N ASN A 344 7.13 -52.11 3.72
CA ASN A 344 6.12 -52.77 2.88
C ASN A 344 5.47 -51.79 1.89
N ARG A 345 5.10 -50.60 2.34
CA ARG A 345 4.53 -49.59 1.42
C ARG A 345 5.52 -49.08 0.37
N LEU A 346 6.80 -48.93 0.73
CA LEU A 346 7.83 -48.57 -0.24
C LEU A 346 8.04 -49.68 -1.29
N HIS A 347 7.96 -50.97 -0.89
CA HIS A 347 7.99 -52.09 -1.82
C HIS A 347 6.77 -52.14 -2.74
N GLN A 348 5.56 -51.96 -2.20
CA GLN A 348 4.33 -51.90 -2.99
C GLN A 348 4.36 -50.75 -4.00
N PHE A 349 4.94 -49.62 -3.64
CA PHE A 349 5.16 -48.51 -4.57
C PHE A 349 6.10 -48.91 -5.71
N ALA A 350 7.23 -49.58 -5.37
CA ALA A 350 8.18 -50.03 -6.38
C ALA A 350 7.58 -51.08 -7.35
N GLU A 351 6.75 -51.99 -6.83
CA GLU A 351 6.02 -52.97 -7.66
C GLU A 351 5.01 -52.30 -8.61
N ALA A 352 4.35 -51.23 -8.15
CA ALA A 352 3.33 -50.51 -8.94
C ALA A 352 3.93 -49.57 -9.99
N THR A 353 5.17 -49.08 -9.79
CA THR A 353 5.76 -48.00 -10.59
C THR A 353 7.06 -48.40 -11.34
N ASP A 354 7.67 -49.51 -11.01
CA ASP A 354 9.02 -49.91 -11.43
C ASP A 354 10.15 -48.97 -10.95
N TYR A 355 9.89 -48.14 -9.91
CA TYR A 355 10.87 -47.20 -9.35
C TYR A 355 11.12 -47.47 -7.88
N VAL A 356 12.38 -47.55 -7.48
CA VAL A 356 12.80 -47.85 -6.12
C VAL A 356 13.11 -46.56 -5.34
N VAL A 357 12.27 -46.16 -4.42
CA VAL A 357 12.32 -44.85 -3.68
C VAL A 357 13.69 -44.65 -2.99
N THR A 358 14.37 -45.71 -2.57
CA THR A 358 15.67 -45.65 -1.89
C THR A 358 16.87 -45.48 -2.83
N LEU A 359 16.69 -45.58 -4.12
CA LEU A 359 17.72 -45.30 -5.11
C LEU A 359 17.71 -43.83 -5.48
N PRO A 360 18.80 -43.05 -5.33
CA PRO A 360 18.81 -41.61 -5.54
C PRO A 360 18.32 -41.18 -6.92
N TYR A 361 18.64 -41.91 -7.97
CA TYR A 361 18.22 -41.63 -9.33
C TYR A 361 16.69 -41.80 -9.51
N ASP A 362 16.14 -42.86 -8.95
CA ASP A 362 14.71 -43.14 -8.98
C ASP A 362 13.94 -42.14 -8.08
N ALA A 363 14.50 -41.80 -6.91
CA ALA A 363 13.94 -40.80 -6.02
C ALA A 363 13.80 -39.44 -6.70
N ALA A 364 14.80 -39.04 -7.50
CA ALA A 364 14.71 -37.79 -8.28
C ALA A 364 13.58 -37.83 -9.32
N ALA A 365 13.45 -38.97 -10.05
CA ALA A 365 12.37 -39.17 -11.01
C ALA A 365 10.98 -39.15 -10.32
N ILE A 366 10.86 -39.79 -9.15
CA ILE A 366 9.63 -39.80 -8.36
C ILE A 366 9.27 -38.41 -7.88
N ILE A 367 10.24 -37.62 -7.37
CA ILE A 367 10.02 -36.21 -6.94
C ILE A 367 9.47 -35.39 -8.11
N LEU A 368 10.07 -35.49 -9.29
CA LEU A 368 9.60 -34.78 -10.47
C LEU A 368 8.18 -35.22 -10.87
N ALA A 369 7.91 -36.54 -10.87
CA ALA A 369 6.59 -37.08 -11.23
C ALA A 369 5.48 -36.70 -10.24
N LEU A 370 5.78 -36.65 -8.95
CA LEU A 370 4.84 -36.18 -7.90
C LEU A 370 4.42 -34.72 -8.06
N ASN A 371 5.30 -33.90 -8.66
CA ASN A 371 5.11 -32.47 -8.88
C ASN A 371 4.65 -32.12 -10.32
N THR A 372 4.28 -33.12 -11.13
CA THR A 372 3.80 -32.93 -12.50
C THR A 372 2.26 -32.94 -12.51
N ASN A 373 1.61 -31.85 -12.88
CA ASN A 373 0.15 -31.75 -13.02
C ASN A 373 -0.30 -32.29 -14.39
N ILE A 374 -0.62 -33.57 -14.49
CA ILE A 374 -1.11 -34.19 -15.75
C ILE A 374 -2.63 -33.99 -15.90
N GLU A 375 -3.38 -33.95 -14.81
CA GLU A 375 -4.86 -33.94 -14.83
C GLU A 375 -5.51 -32.66 -15.38
N LEU A 376 -4.80 -31.52 -15.40
CA LEU A 376 -5.36 -30.24 -15.84
C LEU A 376 -5.25 -29.95 -17.34
N ARG A 377 -4.52 -30.80 -18.10
CA ARG A 377 -4.35 -30.62 -19.55
C ARG A 377 -5.23 -31.53 -20.43
N GLU A 378 -5.91 -32.49 -19.83
CA GLU A 378 -6.83 -33.40 -20.55
C GLU A 378 -8.31 -33.03 -20.37
N LEU A 379 -8.63 -31.90 -19.69
CA LEU A 379 -9.93 -31.25 -19.59
C LEU A 379 -9.97 -29.97 -20.45
#